data_f4c9ae4ef19494fb8aaa519d385d0485
#
_entry.id   f4c9ae4ef19494fb8aaa519d385d0485
#
_cell.length_a   1.000
_cell.length_b   1.000
_cell.length_c   1.000
_cell.angle_alpha   90.00
_cell.angle_beta   90.00
_cell.angle_gamma   90.00
#
_symmetry.space_group_name_H-M   'P 1'
#
loop_
_entity.id
_entity.type
_entity.pdbx_description
1 polymer ?
#
loop_
_entity_poly.entity_id
_entity_poly.type
_entity_poly.pdbx_seq_one_letter_code
_entity_poly.pdbx_strand_id
1 'polypeptide(L)'
;MNIELINKTVLVTGGAGFIGSNLCEALLERQNKVVCLDNFVTGKRENIKEFLNDPNFTLIEGDIRNLEDCLKATKDVDYVLHQAALGSVPRSIKDPITSNEVNVSGFLNMLVASRDNGVKRFVFAASSSTYGDSELMPKVEDVIGKPLSPYAITKYVNELYAANFSKIYGLE
;
A
#
# COMPACT_ATOMS: atom_id res chain seq x y z
N MET A 1 -6.69 -9.64 18.65
CA MET A 1 -7.70 -10.34 17.82
C MET A 1 -6.95 -11.02 16.69
N ASN A 2 -6.92 -12.37 16.64
CA ASN A 2 -6.32 -13.07 15.51
C ASN A 2 -7.30 -12.99 14.33
N ILE A 3 -6.96 -12.21 13.30
CA ILE A 3 -7.71 -12.19 12.05
C ILE A 3 -7.17 -13.30 11.18
N GLU A 4 -7.93 -14.37 11.02
CA GLU A 4 -7.63 -15.37 10.01
C GLU A 4 -8.11 -14.86 8.64
N LEU A 5 -7.18 -14.57 7.75
CA LEU A 5 -7.48 -14.24 6.35
C LEU A 5 -7.69 -15.54 5.57
N ILE A 6 -8.92 -16.05 5.58
CA ILE A 6 -9.35 -17.23 4.83
C ILE A 6 -10.70 -16.88 4.18
N ASN A 7 -10.87 -17.23 2.91
CA ASN A 7 -12.10 -16.96 2.14
C ASN A 7 -12.51 -15.46 2.14
N LYS A 8 -11.52 -14.57 2.03
CA LYS A 8 -11.71 -13.12 1.92
C LYS A 8 -11.29 -12.62 0.54
N THR A 9 -11.78 -11.44 0.19
CA THR A 9 -11.26 -10.70 -0.97
C THR A 9 -10.24 -9.68 -0.48
N VAL A 10 -8.99 -9.80 -0.90
CA VAL A 10 -7.88 -8.95 -0.45
C VAL A 10 -7.25 -8.25 -1.64
N LEU A 11 -7.19 -6.92 -1.58
CA LEU A 11 -6.44 -6.12 -2.55
C LEU A 11 -4.99 -5.99 -2.10
N VAL A 12 -4.07 -6.31 -2.99
CA VAL A 12 -2.63 -6.03 -2.85
C VAL A 12 -2.24 -4.97 -3.88
N THR A 13 -1.97 -3.75 -3.47
CA THR A 13 -1.42 -2.73 -4.37
C THR A 13 0.10 -2.88 -4.45
N GLY A 14 0.69 -2.64 -5.63
CA GLY A 14 2.10 -2.97 -5.85
C GLY A 14 2.34 -4.49 -5.83
N GLY A 15 1.32 -5.27 -6.21
CA GLY A 15 1.34 -6.73 -6.14
C GLY A 15 2.34 -7.40 -7.08
N ALA A 16 2.82 -6.70 -8.11
CA ALA A 16 3.90 -7.18 -8.98
C ALA A 16 5.32 -6.83 -8.47
N GLY A 17 5.42 -6.11 -7.34
CA GLY A 17 6.67 -5.87 -6.63
C GLY A 17 7.13 -7.10 -5.82
N PHE A 18 8.33 -7.03 -5.21
CA PHE A 18 8.89 -8.15 -4.44
C PHE A 18 7.99 -8.52 -3.23
N ILE A 19 7.67 -7.56 -2.38
CA ILE A 19 6.81 -7.83 -1.20
C ILE A 19 5.41 -8.20 -1.65
N GLY A 20 4.84 -7.43 -2.59
CA GLY A 20 3.47 -7.61 -3.04
C GLY A 20 3.20 -8.98 -3.65
N SER A 21 4.12 -9.52 -4.47
CA SER A 21 3.95 -10.85 -5.08
C SER A 21 3.98 -11.98 -4.06
N ASN A 22 4.88 -11.90 -3.06
CA ASN A 22 4.90 -12.87 -1.95
C ASN A 22 3.63 -12.81 -1.09
N LEU A 23 3.03 -11.61 -0.91
CA LEU A 23 1.74 -11.48 -0.25
C LEU A 23 0.61 -12.09 -1.09
N CYS A 24 0.60 -11.87 -2.42
CA CYS A 24 -0.38 -12.50 -3.31
C CYS A 24 -0.33 -14.02 -3.22
N GLU A 25 0.86 -14.61 -3.30
CA GLU A 25 1.08 -16.05 -3.16
C GLU A 25 0.53 -16.59 -1.85
N ALA A 26 0.98 -16.03 -0.72
CA ALA A 26 0.55 -16.47 0.60
C ALA A 26 -0.97 -16.32 0.86
N LEU A 27 -1.61 -15.32 0.22
CA LEU A 27 -3.06 -15.13 0.30
C LEU A 27 -3.82 -16.18 -0.54
N LEU A 28 -3.34 -16.50 -1.74
CA LEU A 28 -3.93 -17.54 -2.60
C LEU A 28 -3.82 -18.92 -1.95
N GLU A 29 -2.66 -19.27 -1.39
CA GLU A 29 -2.47 -20.51 -0.63
C GLU A 29 -3.46 -20.66 0.55
N ARG A 30 -3.93 -19.53 1.11
CA ARG A 30 -4.94 -19.47 2.17
C ARG A 30 -6.37 -19.32 1.66
N GLN A 31 -6.61 -19.69 0.41
CA GLN A 31 -7.95 -19.69 -0.22
C GLN A 31 -8.65 -18.33 -0.25
N ASN A 32 -7.89 -17.24 -0.31
CA ASN A 32 -8.44 -15.91 -0.51
C ASN A 32 -8.58 -15.60 -2.00
N LYS A 33 -9.50 -14.69 -2.32
CA LYS A 33 -9.50 -14.01 -3.61
C LYS A 33 -8.55 -12.83 -3.54
N VAL A 34 -7.64 -12.73 -4.49
CA VAL A 34 -6.61 -11.68 -4.54
C VAL A 34 -6.86 -10.76 -5.72
N VAL A 35 -7.00 -9.47 -5.44
CA VAL A 35 -6.95 -8.42 -6.45
C VAL A 35 -5.56 -7.79 -6.39
N CYS A 36 -4.84 -7.78 -7.50
CA CYS A 36 -3.52 -7.17 -7.64
C CYS A 36 -3.67 -5.88 -8.45
N LEU A 37 -3.32 -4.74 -7.88
CA LEU A 37 -3.22 -3.45 -8.58
C LEU A 37 -1.76 -3.06 -8.74
N ASP A 38 -1.27 -2.95 -9.98
CA ASP A 38 0.11 -2.54 -10.27
C ASP A 38 0.19 -1.84 -11.63
N ASN A 39 1.03 -0.84 -11.78
CA ASN A 39 1.29 -0.13 -13.04
C ASN A 39 2.61 -0.57 -13.71
N PHE A 40 3.31 -1.51 -13.13
CA PHE A 40 4.57 -2.09 -13.59
C PHE A 40 5.74 -1.10 -13.78
N VAL A 41 5.67 0.09 -13.20
CA VAL A 41 6.80 1.04 -13.21
C VAL A 41 8.02 0.49 -12.48
N THR A 42 7.81 -0.26 -11.40
CA THR A 42 8.86 -0.95 -10.64
C THR A 42 8.57 -2.43 -10.43
N GLY A 43 7.32 -2.83 -10.48
CA GLY A 43 6.88 -4.22 -10.47
C GLY A 43 7.24 -4.96 -11.76
N LYS A 44 7.30 -6.28 -11.71
CA LYS A 44 7.63 -7.14 -12.85
C LYS A 44 6.56 -8.19 -13.08
N ARG A 45 6.16 -8.39 -14.34
CA ARG A 45 5.17 -9.41 -14.71
C ARG A 45 5.60 -10.82 -14.32
N GLU A 46 6.90 -11.08 -14.34
CA GLU A 46 7.50 -12.36 -13.94
C GLU A 46 7.16 -12.74 -12.50
N ASN A 47 7.01 -11.75 -11.61
CA ASN A 47 6.72 -12.00 -10.19
C ASN A 47 5.31 -12.55 -9.94
N ILE A 48 4.38 -12.35 -10.89
CA ILE A 48 2.97 -12.74 -10.75
C ILE A 48 2.52 -13.73 -11.82
N LYS A 49 3.43 -14.15 -12.73
CA LYS A 49 3.08 -14.98 -13.89
C LYS A 49 2.40 -16.30 -13.52
N GLU A 50 2.77 -16.89 -12.37
CA GLU A 50 2.24 -18.15 -11.89
C GLU A 50 0.79 -18.04 -11.40
N PHE A 51 0.37 -16.82 -11.04
CA PHE A 51 -0.97 -16.54 -10.53
C PHE A 51 -1.98 -16.14 -11.61
N LEU A 52 -1.51 -15.75 -12.80
CA LEU A 52 -2.37 -15.18 -13.86
C LEU A 52 -3.49 -16.12 -14.32
N ASN A 53 -3.33 -17.42 -14.14
CA ASN A 53 -4.34 -18.42 -14.50
C ASN A 53 -5.12 -18.95 -13.28
N ASP A 54 -4.85 -18.44 -12.08
CA ASP A 54 -5.59 -18.83 -10.88
C ASP A 54 -6.96 -18.13 -10.88
N PRO A 55 -8.09 -18.88 -10.76
CA PRO A 55 -9.43 -18.30 -10.76
C PRO A 55 -9.69 -17.33 -9.59
N ASN A 56 -8.87 -17.40 -8.54
CA ASN A 56 -8.93 -16.51 -7.39
C ASN A 56 -8.01 -15.28 -7.50
N PHE A 57 -7.25 -15.14 -8.60
CA PHE A 57 -6.37 -14.00 -8.84
C PHE A 57 -6.93 -13.08 -9.92
N THR A 58 -7.03 -11.81 -9.64
CA THR A 58 -7.44 -10.78 -10.59
C THR A 58 -6.37 -9.70 -10.69
N LEU A 59 -5.79 -9.52 -11.87
CA LEU A 59 -4.87 -8.42 -12.15
C LEU A 59 -5.63 -7.20 -12.67
N ILE A 60 -5.42 -6.06 -12.05
CA ILE A 60 -5.79 -4.74 -12.54
C ILE A 60 -4.51 -3.98 -12.85
N GLU A 61 -4.24 -3.75 -14.12
CA GLU A 61 -3.17 -2.87 -14.55
C GLU A 61 -3.66 -1.43 -14.45
N GLY A 62 -3.18 -0.69 -13.45
CA GLY A 62 -3.66 0.65 -13.13
C GLY A 62 -2.72 1.40 -12.19
N ASP A 63 -2.96 2.68 -12.01
CA ASP A 63 -2.12 3.59 -11.25
C ASP A 63 -2.87 4.16 -10.06
N ILE A 64 -2.29 4.06 -8.86
CA ILE A 64 -2.89 4.61 -7.63
C ILE A 64 -3.09 6.14 -7.68
N ARG A 65 -2.38 6.86 -8.57
CA ARG A 65 -2.61 8.29 -8.82
C ARG A 65 -3.95 8.55 -9.50
N ASN A 66 -4.53 7.54 -10.14
CA ASN A 66 -5.86 7.62 -10.74
C ASN A 66 -6.91 7.09 -9.74
N LEU A 67 -7.80 7.97 -9.28
CA LEU A 67 -8.84 7.60 -8.33
C LEU A 67 -9.81 6.54 -8.89
N GLU A 68 -10.10 6.57 -10.19
CA GLU A 68 -10.99 5.59 -10.83
C GLU A 68 -10.39 4.17 -10.79
N ASP A 69 -9.08 4.03 -11.01
CA ASP A 69 -8.38 2.76 -10.86
C ASP A 69 -8.45 2.26 -9.41
N CYS A 70 -8.28 3.17 -8.44
CA CYS A 70 -8.38 2.85 -7.03
C CYS A 70 -9.81 2.38 -6.65
N LEU A 71 -10.84 3.09 -7.11
CA LEU A 71 -12.25 2.72 -6.87
C LEU A 71 -12.59 1.37 -7.49
N LYS A 72 -12.11 1.11 -8.72
CA LYS A 72 -12.27 -0.19 -9.38
C LYS A 72 -11.60 -1.31 -8.61
N ALA A 73 -10.37 -1.07 -8.12
CA ALA A 73 -9.58 -2.08 -7.43
C ALA A 73 -10.11 -2.41 -6.03
N THR A 74 -10.73 -1.46 -5.33
CA THR A 74 -11.27 -1.65 -3.99
C THR A 74 -12.72 -2.18 -3.98
N LYS A 75 -13.35 -2.34 -5.16
CA LYS A 75 -14.72 -2.83 -5.26
C LYS A 75 -14.85 -4.26 -4.74
N ASP A 76 -15.80 -4.49 -3.84
CA ASP A 76 -16.08 -5.80 -3.22
C ASP A 76 -14.87 -6.42 -2.48
N VAL A 77 -13.96 -5.57 -2.00
CA VAL A 77 -12.75 -5.94 -1.26
C VAL A 77 -12.98 -5.86 0.25
N ASP A 78 -12.60 -6.89 0.99
CA ASP A 78 -12.67 -6.90 2.45
C ASP A 78 -11.48 -6.15 3.10
N TYR A 79 -10.26 -6.37 2.57
CA TYR A 79 -9.02 -5.87 3.16
C TYR A 79 -8.06 -5.34 2.09
N VAL A 80 -7.32 -4.30 2.42
CA VAL A 80 -6.28 -3.75 1.56
C VAL A 80 -4.91 -3.93 2.21
N LEU A 81 -3.96 -4.51 1.45
CA LEU A 81 -2.54 -4.55 1.76
C LEU A 81 -1.82 -3.61 0.77
N HIS A 82 -1.55 -2.39 1.22
CA HIS A 82 -1.01 -1.35 0.36
C HIS A 82 0.52 -1.34 0.36
N GLN A 83 1.13 -1.87 -0.71
CA GLN A 83 2.58 -1.92 -0.93
C GLN A 83 3.05 -0.98 -2.05
N ALA A 84 2.12 -0.44 -2.86
CA ALA A 84 2.45 0.45 -3.96
C ALA A 84 3.08 1.75 -3.44
N ALA A 85 4.31 2.01 -3.84
CA ALA A 85 5.03 3.23 -3.55
C ALA A 85 6.28 3.34 -4.44
N LEU A 86 6.79 4.55 -4.63
CA LEU A 86 8.14 4.77 -5.13
C LEU A 86 9.11 4.81 -3.95
N GLY A 87 9.63 3.63 -3.58
CA GLY A 87 10.62 3.46 -2.51
C GLY A 87 12.02 3.79 -3.01
N SER A 88 12.61 4.90 -2.59
CA SER A 88 14.04 5.22 -2.74
C SER A 88 14.30 6.65 -2.28
N VAL A 89 15.16 6.83 -1.30
CA VAL A 89 15.64 8.16 -0.88
C VAL A 89 16.34 8.90 -2.03
N PRO A 90 17.32 8.29 -2.75
CA PRO A 90 17.97 8.98 -3.88
C PRO A 90 16.99 9.38 -5.00
N ARG A 91 16.00 8.54 -5.32
CA ARG A 91 14.96 8.87 -6.31
C ARG A 91 14.16 10.09 -5.87
N SER A 92 13.72 10.12 -4.61
CA SER A 92 12.91 11.22 -4.09
C SER A 92 13.66 12.56 -4.03
N ILE A 93 14.99 12.53 -3.89
CA ILE A 93 15.83 13.72 -3.97
C ILE A 93 15.91 14.22 -5.42
N LYS A 94 16.05 13.29 -6.38
CA LYS A 94 16.15 13.60 -7.80
C LYS A 94 14.81 14.08 -8.39
N ASP A 95 13.72 13.45 -7.97
CA ASP A 95 12.36 13.73 -8.45
C ASP A 95 11.35 13.68 -7.29
N PRO A 96 11.29 14.77 -6.50
CA PRO A 96 10.39 14.84 -5.36
C PRO A 96 8.91 14.97 -5.76
N ILE A 97 8.63 15.55 -6.93
CA ILE A 97 7.26 15.75 -7.41
C ILE A 97 6.61 14.40 -7.68
N THR A 98 7.19 13.57 -8.54
CA THR A 98 6.66 12.24 -8.84
C THR A 98 6.61 11.35 -7.58
N SER A 99 7.62 11.46 -6.71
CA SER A 99 7.62 10.74 -5.43
C SER A 99 6.43 11.15 -4.55
N ASN A 100 6.10 12.44 -4.49
CA ASN A 100 4.93 12.93 -3.75
C ASN A 100 3.60 12.51 -4.41
N GLU A 101 3.49 12.63 -5.73
CA GLU A 101 2.28 12.23 -6.46
C GLU A 101 1.92 10.76 -6.21
N VAL A 102 2.90 9.87 -6.28
CA VAL A 102 2.67 8.44 -6.05
C VAL A 102 2.46 8.16 -4.56
N ASN A 103 3.39 8.60 -3.71
CA ASN A 103 3.40 8.17 -2.31
C ASN A 103 2.40 8.90 -1.43
N VAL A 104 2.02 10.14 -1.76
CA VAL A 104 1.06 10.92 -0.96
C VAL A 104 -0.30 10.97 -1.65
N SER A 105 -0.38 11.51 -2.87
CA SER A 105 -1.65 11.63 -3.58
C SER A 105 -2.24 10.26 -3.91
N GLY A 106 -1.41 9.32 -4.39
CA GLY A 106 -1.84 7.95 -4.64
C GLY A 106 -2.27 7.21 -3.38
N PHE A 107 -1.56 7.38 -2.27
CA PHE A 107 -1.96 6.83 -0.98
C PHE A 107 -3.33 7.38 -0.52
N LEU A 108 -3.53 8.70 -0.65
CA LEU A 108 -4.79 9.34 -0.29
C LEU A 108 -5.95 8.84 -1.17
N ASN A 109 -5.74 8.67 -2.49
CA ASN A 109 -6.73 8.06 -3.38
C ASN A 109 -7.13 6.66 -2.91
N MET A 110 -6.15 5.84 -2.49
CA MET A 110 -6.41 4.50 -1.97
C MET A 110 -7.22 4.53 -0.66
N LEU A 111 -6.93 5.47 0.25
CA LEU A 111 -7.73 5.66 1.47
C LEU A 111 -9.17 6.08 1.16
N VAL A 112 -9.35 7.04 0.23
CA VAL A 112 -10.68 7.50 -0.21
C VAL A 112 -11.45 6.36 -0.85
N ALA A 113 -10.86 5.64 -1.80
CA ALA A 113 -11.49 4.51 -2.45
C ALA A 113 -11.85 3.38 -1.48
N SER A 114 -10.98 3.10 -0.50
CA SER A 114 -11.23 2.10 0.54
C SER A 114 -12.39 2.48 1.44
N ARG A 115 -12.46 3.76 1.86
CA ARG A 115 -13.59 4.29 2.63
C ARG A 115 -14.89 4.16 1.85
N ASP A 116 -14.91 4.61 0.60
CA ASP A 116 -16.11 4.71 -0.22
C ASP A 116 -16.67 3.33 -0.61
N ASN A 117 -15.81 2.32 -0.74
CA ASN A 117 -16.18 0.93 -1.00
C ASN A 117 -16.31 0.07 0.27
N GLY A 118 -16.24 0.66 1.46
CA GLY A 118 -16.50 -0.03 2.73
C GLY A 118 -15.48 -1.09 3.10
N VAL A 119 -14.21 -0.90 2.70
CA VAL A 119 -13.09 -1.77 3.11
C VAL A 119 -13.01 -1.82 4.64
N LYS A 120 -12.88 -3.03 5.21
CA LYS A 120 -12.89 -3.24 6.67
C LYS A 120 -11.60 -2.80 7.34
N ARG A 121 -10.46 -3.04 6.67
CA ARG A 121 -9.14 -2.66 7.20
C ARG A 121 -8.16 -2.38 6.07
N PHE A 122 -7.37 -1.33 6.27
CA PHE A 122 -6.31 -0.87 5.38
C PHE A 122 -4.95 -0.98 6.08
N VAL A 123 -4.11 -1.89 5.60
CA VAL A 123 -2.75 -2.09 6.12
C VAL A 123 -1.76 -1.60 5.08
N PHE A 124 -0.80 -0.80 5.48
CA PHE A 124 0.19 -0.23 4.56
C PHE A 124 1.62 -0.38 5.06
N ALA A 125 2.56 -0.38 4.13
CA ALA A 125 3.97 -0.36 4.44
C ALA A 125 4.40 1.04 4.90
N ALA A 126 4.62 1.22 6.20
CA ALA A 126 5.29 2.38 6.76
C ALA A 126 6.80 2.34 6.47
N SER A 127 7.60 3.19 7.09
CA SER A 127 9.04 3.21 6.85
C SER A 127 9.82 3.66 8.08
N SER A 128 10.91 2.98 8.37
CA SER A 128 11.87 3.41 9.40
C SER A 128 12.51 4.78 9.10
N SER A 129 12.40 5.28 7.87
CA SER A 129 12.86 6.61 7.51
C SER A 129 12.07 7.74 8.21
N THR A 130 10.88 7.43 8.74
CA THR A 130 10.08 8.39 9.52
C THR A 130 10.70 8.72 10.87
N TYR A 131 11.56 7.85 11.41
CA TYR A 131 12.33 8.17 12.63
C TYR A 131 13.33 9.33 12.46
N GLY A 132 13.71 9.64 11.22
CA GLY A 132 14.51 10.81 10.89
C GLY A 132 15.84 10.88 11.63
N ASP A 133 16.11 12.04 12.22
CA ASP A 133 17.32 12.34 12.99
C ASP A 133 17.26 11.95 14.47
N SER A 134 16.25 11.18 14.90
CA SER A 134 16.17 10.68 16.27
C SER A 134 17.44 9.88 16.63
N GLU A 135 18.08 10.20 17.74
CA GLU A 135 19.29 9.50 18.23
C GLU A 135 18.96 8.29 19.12
N LEU A 136 17.70 8.13 19.54
CA LEU A 136 17.30 7.04 20.42
C LEU A 136 17.48 5.66 19.78
N MET A 137 17.96 4.72 20.59
CA MET A 137 18.10 3.30 20.23
C MET A 137 17.63 2.43 21.40
N PRO A 138 16.74 1.45 21.18
CA PRO A 138 16.05 1.16 19.91
C PRO A 138 15.10 2.28 19.49
N LYS A 139 14.77 2.36 18.21
CA LYS A 139 13.72 3.26 17.71
C LYS A 139 12.37 2.77 18.21
N VAL A 140 11.53 3.72 18.68
CA VAL A 140 10.16 3.47 19.15
C VAL A 140 9.20 4.45 18.50
N GLU A 141 7.96 4.05 18.30
CA GLU A 141 6.97 4.79 17.51
C GLU A 141 6.59 6.15 18.14
N ASP A 142 6.64 6.23 19.48
CA ASP A 142 6.27 7.45 20.21
C ASP A 142 7.34 8.56 20.12
N VAL A 143 8.53 8.24 19.62
CA VAL A 143 9.65 9.19 19.54
C VAL A 143 10.24 9.21 18.14
N ILE A 144 9.78 10.17 17.35
CA ILE A 144 10.30 10.40 16.01
C ILE A 144 11.07 11.72 15.96
N GLY A 145 12.13 11.76 15.12
CA GLY A 145 12.86 12.97 14.81
C GLY A 145 12.28 13.69 13.59
N LYS A 146 13.11 14.51 12.95
CA LYS A 146 12.74 15.21 11.72
C LYS A 146 13.07 14.35 10.50
N PRO A 147 12.12 14.10 9.57
CA PRO A 147 12.40 13.37 8.34
C PRO A 147 13.56 13.99 7.54
N LEU A 148 14.51 13.16 7.09
CA LEU A 148 15.76 13.61 6.45
C LEU A 148 15.72 13.57 4.90
N SER A 149 14.57 13.23 4.30
CA SER A 149 14.43 13.15 2.84
C SER A 149 12.99 13.37 2.39
N PRO A 150 12.75 13.76 1.11
CA PRO A 150 11.40 13.82 0.57
C PRO A 150 10.66 12.47 0.72
N TYR A 151 11.32 11.33 0.50
CA TYR A 151 10.74 10.02 0.74
C TYR A 151 10.25 9.84 2.19
N ALA A 152 11.09 10.21 3.16
CA ALA A 152 10.72 10.11 4.57
C ALA A 152 9.49 10.98 4.90
N ILE A 153 9.43 12.20 4.34
CA ILE A 153 8.28 13.09 4.47
C ILE A 153 7.02 12.42 3.92
N THR A 154 7.09 11.82 2.71
CA THR A 154 5.92 11.17 2.11
C THR A 154 5.40 10.03 2.98
N LYS A 155 6.29 9.23 3.57
CA LYS A 155 5.88 8.12 4.45
C LYS A 155 5.30 8.60 5.77
N TYR A 156 5.84 9.66 6.35
CA TYR A 156 5.29 10.26 7.57
C TYR A 156 3.89 10.85 7.33
N VAL A 157 3.69 11.54 6.21
CA VAL A 157 2.37 12.05 5.82
C VAL A 157 1.34 10.92 5.67
N ASN A 158 1.73 9.75 5.18
CA ASN A 158 0.84 8.60 5.07
C ASN A 158 0.35 8.13 6.46
N GLU A 159 1.22 8.10 7.46
CA GLU A 159 0.84 7.75 8.84
C GLU A 159 -0.18 8.75 9.41
N LEU A 160 0.02 10.05 9.16
CA LEU A 160 -0.91 11.11 9.58
C LEU A 160 -2.27 10.96 8.91
N TYR A 161 -2.31 10.70 7.60
CA TYR A 161 -3.57 10.47 6.87
C TYR A 161 -4.28 9.21 7.36
N ALA A 162 -3.56 8.10 7.52
CA ALA A 162 -4.15 6.84 7.99
C ALA A 162 -4.79 7.00 9.38
N ALA A 163 -4.07 7.60 10.34
CA ALA A 163 -4.59 7.87 11.67
C ALA A 163 -5.83 8.79 11.64
N ASN A 164 -5.82 9.81 10.77
CA ASN A 164 -6.94 10.73 10.62
C ASN A 164 -8.16 10.04 9.98
N PHE A 165 -7.95 9.22 8.94
CA PHE A 165 -9.04 8.46 8.29
C PHE A 165 -9.67 7.44 9.24
N SER A 166 -8.88 6.78 10.07
CA SER A 166 -9.39 5.87 11.10
C SER A 166 -10.29 6.63 12.09
N LYS A 167 -9.83 7.78 12.57
CA LYS A 167 -10.56 8.58 13.56
C LYS A 167 -11.86 9.20 13.03
N ILE A 168 -11.85 9.72 11.78
CA ILE A 168 -12.98 10.47 11.22
C ILE A 168 -13.96 9.55 10.50
N TYR A 169 -13.47 8.58 9.75
CA TYR A 169 -14.30 7.75 8.88
C TYR A 169 -14.43 6.30 9.36
N GLY A 170 -13.74 5.91 10.44
CA GLY A 170 -13.81 4.56 10.99
C GLY A 170 -13.13 3.50 10.12
N LEU A 171 -12.25 3.88 9.19
CA LEU A 171 -11.42 2.94 8.42
C LEU A 171 -10.32 2.40 9.34
N GLU A 172 -10.36 1.08 9.63
CA GLU A 172 -9.36 0.43 10.48
C GLU A 172 -8.01 0.22 9.78
#